data_e5f3cc451993d9d41882b638aee26da5
#
_entry.id   e5f3cc451993d9d41882b638aee26da5
#
_cell.length_a   1.000
_cell.length_b   1.000
_cell.length_c   1.000
_cell.angle_alpha   90.00
_cell.angle_beta   90.00
_cell.angle_gamma   90.00
#
_symmetry.space_group_name_H-M   'P 1'
#
loop_
_entity.id
_entity.type
_entity.pdbx_description
1 polymer ?
#
loop_
_entity_poly.entity_id
_entity_poly.type
_entity_poly.pdbx_seq_one_letter_code
_entity_poly.pdbx_strand_id
1 'polypeptide(L)'
;LYDGGMSRAQASEGARLLDKAQAQLEQAREQVAEQVRAAWLGWQAGEARVAALQDGLKASAARLDATRTGRELGDRTLMDVLNAENDHARATLALAEARTGQMQQRLRLAALADRLDEPLMAKLSAALAPVPAAAPPAPPAADVPAATPARAPRKDRK
;
A
#
# COMPACT_ATOMS: atom_id res chain seq x y z
N LEU A 1 48.55 1.31 55.07
CA LEU A 1 48.41 0.23 54.09
C LEU A 1 48.58 0.86 52.70
N TYR A 2 49.70 0.58 52.06
CA TYR A 2 50.02 1.08 50.69
C TYR A 2 49.32 0.18 49.70
N ASP A 3 48.29 0.72 48.99
CA ASP A 3 47.38 0.01 48.05
C ASP A 3 47.98 -0.10 46.61
N GLY A 4 49.30 0.17 46.46
CA GLY A 4 50.01 -0.02 45.18
C GLY A 4 49.40 0.75 43.99
N GLY A 5 48.51 1.75 44.22
CA GLY A 5 47.84 2.50 43.18
C GLY A 5 46.55 1.89 42.62
N MET A 6 46.09 0.76 43.18
CA MET A 6 44.90 0.05 42.69
C MET A 6 43.63 0.89 42.81
N SER A 7 43.42 1.60 43.92
CA SER A 7 42.27 2.48 44.09
C SER A 7 42.26 3.64 43.09
N ARG A 8 43.44 4.16 42.72
CA ARG A 8 43.56 5.22 41.68
C ARG A 8 43.27 4.67 40.27
N ALA A 9 43.72 3.44 39.99
CA ALA A 9 43.43 2.76 38.72
C ALA A 9 41.93 2.46 38.59
N GLN A 10 41.28 1.99 39.64
CA GLN A 10 39.82 1.74 39.67
C GLN A 10 39.02 3.05 39.52
N ALA A 11 39.45 4.14 40.19
CA ALA A 11 38.79 5.44 39.99
C ALA A 11 38.91 5.94 38.54
N SER A 12 40.10 5.76 37.90
CA SER A 12 40.28 6.17 36.52
C SER A 12 39.49 5.30 35.55
N GLU A 13 39.35 4.02 35.81
CA GLU A 13 38.51 3.08 35.05
C GLU A 13 37.03 3.47 35.17
N GLY A 14 36.57 3.72 36.39
CA GLY A 14 35.20 4.20 36.62
C GLY A 14 34.87 5.52 35.87
N ALA A 15 35.80 6.49 35.87
CA ALA A 15 35.64 7.70 35.11
C ALA A 15 35.52 7.46 33.59
N ARG A 16 36.38 6.59 33.03
CA ARG A 16 36.32 6.24 31.60
C ARG A 16 35.05 5.46 31.24
N LEU A 17 34.55 4.62 32.12
CA LEU A 17 33.26 3.93 31.93
C LEU A 17 32.10 4.90 31.93
N LEU A 18 32.14 5.92 32.79
CA LEU A 18 31.14 6.98 32.80
C LEU A 18 31.16 7.80 31.50
N ASP A 19 32.33 8.21 31.04
CA ASP A 19 32.50 8.94 29.78
C ASP A 19 31.98 8.11 28.59
N LYS A 20 32.31 6.83 28.57
CA LYS A 20 31.79 5.90 27.56
C LYS A 20 30.26 5.79 27.60
N ALA A 21 29.67 5.66 28.78
CA ALA A 21 28.24 5.58 28.92
C ALA A 21 27.52 6.87 28.48
N GLN A 22 28.13 8.04 28.80
CA GLN A 22 27.62 9.33 28.33
C GLN A 22 27.69 9.45 26.81
N ALA A 23 28.81 9.08 26.19
CA ALA A 23 28.95 9.08 24.74
C ALA A 23 27.95 8.13 24.04
N GLN A 24 27.71 6.96 24.62
CA GLN A 24 26.71 6.02 24.14
C GLN A 24 25.27 6.59 24.24
N LEU A 25 24.96 7.29 25.31
CA LEU A 25 23.68 7.95 25.49
C LEU A 25 23.45 9.04 24.43
N GLU A 26 24.47 9.88 24.20
CA GLU A 26 24.38 10.90 23.15
C GLU A 26 24.20 10.29 21.76
N GLN A 27 24.99 9.26 21.45
CA GLN A 27 24.84 8.53 20.19
C GLN A 27 23.43 7.93 20.02
N ALA A 28 22.88 7.33 21.06
CA ALA A 28 21.52 6.80 21.03
C ALA A 28 20.47 7.90 20.81
N ARG A 29 20.63 9.06 21.44
CA ARG A 29 19.74 10.21 21.25
C ARG A 29 19.78 10.73 19.81
N GLU A 30 20.98 10.88 19.25
CA GLU A 30 21.15 11.29 17.85
C GLU A 30 20.52 10.31 16.87
N GLN A 31 20.73 9.02 17.07
CA GLN A 31 20.14 7.96 16.24
C GLN A 31 18.60 8.00 16.29
N VAL A 32 18.02 8.16 17.46
CA VAL A 32 16.55 8.27 17.59
C VAL A 32 16.05 9.54 16.89
N ALA A 33 16.73 10.68 17.08
CA ALA A 33 16.36 11.93 16.42
C ALA A 33 16.41 11.83 14.89
N GLU A 34 17.42 11.16 14.33
CA GLU A 34 17.50 10.88 12.89
C GLU A 34 16.36 9.98 12.41
N GLN A 35 16.08 8.90 13.14
CA GLN A 35 14.99 7.99 12.79
C GLN A 35 13.63 8.69 12.80
N VAL A 36 13.37 9.57 13.78
CA VAL A 36 12.12 10.35 13.83
C VAL A 36 12.03 11.31 12.65
N ARG A 37 13.13 12.05 12.34
CA ARG A 37 13.14 12.95 11.18
C ARG A 37 12.92 12.19 9.86
N ALA A 38 13.59 11.06 9.67
CA ALA A 38 13.43 10.23 8.47
C ALA A 38 11.99 9.69 8.35
N ALA A 39 11.40 9.21 9.44
CA ALA A 39 10.02 8.71 9.44
C ALA A 39 9.01 9.85 9.16
N TRP A 40 9.24 11.04 9.70
CA TRP A 40 8.40 12.21 9.46
C TRP A 40 8.44 12.66 7.99
N LEU A 41 9.65 12.81 7.44
CA LEU A 41 9.82 13.17 6.03
C LEU A 41 9.24 12.10 5.09
N GLY A 42 9.43 10.83 5.44
CA GLY A 42 8.85 9.71 4.69
C GLY A 42 7.31 9.71 4.72
N TRP A 43 6.70 10.05 5.86
CA TRP A 43 5.26 10.19 5.97
C TRP A 43 4.73 11.37 5.13
N GLN A 44 5.36 12.53 5.22
CA GLN A 44 4.98 13.73 4.45
C GLN A 44 5.12 13.51 2.93
N ALA A 45 6.23 12.91 2.49
CA ALA A 45 6.42 12.54 1.09
C ALA A 45 5.42 11.47 0.63
N GLY A 46 5.07 10.53 1.51
CA GLY A 46 4.05 9.51 1.27
C GLY A 46 2.66 10.11 1.04
N GLU A 47 2.29 11.14 1.79
CA GLU A 47 1.02 11.85 1.64
C GLU A 47 0.93 12.54 0.27
N ALA A 48 1.96 13.28 -0.12
CA ALA A 48 2.03 13.91 -1.43
C ALA A 48 1.98 12.88 -2.57
N ARG A 49 2.69 11.75 -2.43
CA ARG A 49 2.67 10.65 -3.40
C ARG A 49 1.29 10.03 -3.54
N VAL A 50 0.59 9.76 -2.44
CA VAL A 50 -0.78 9.22 -2.47
C VAL A 50 -1.72 10.17 -3.18
N ALA A 51 -1.67 11.48 -2.92
CA ALA A 51 -2.49 12.49 -3.59
C ALA A 51 -2.23 12.49 -5.11
N ALA A 52 -0.96 12.53 -5.53
CA ALA A 52 -0.60 12.50 -6.95
C ALA A 52 -1.07 11.22 -7.65
N LEU A 53 -0.95 10.05 -7.00
CA LEU A 53 -1.41 8.78 -7.57
C LEU A 53 -2.94 8.67 -7.60
N GLN A 54 -3.67 9.31 -6.68
CA GLN A 54 -5.13 9.40 -6.76
C GLN A 54 -5.57 10.20 -8.01
N ASP A 55 -4.90 11.30 -8.30
CA ASP A 55 -5.20 12.08 -9.51
C ASP A 55 -4.78 11.33 -10.78
N GLY A 56 -3.64 10.62 -10.75
CA GLY A 56 -3.24 9.71 -11.81
C GLY A 56 -4.26 8.60 -12.08
N LEU A 57 -4.84 8.01 -11.03
CA LEU A 57 -5.89 7.00 -11.16
C LEU A 57 -7.15 7.58 -11.80
N LYS A 58 -7.60 8.78 -11.41
CA LYS A 58 -8.74 9.47 -12.04
C LYS A 58 -8.49 9.73 -13.52
N ALA A 59 -7.28 10.21 -13.87
CA ALA A 59 -6.89 10.45 -15.25
C ALA A 59 -6.87 9.17 -16.09
N SER A 60 -6.35 8.06 -15.52
CA SER A 60 -6.35 6.76 -16.21
C SER A 60 -7.75 6.20 -16.43
N ALA A 61 -8.67 6.39 -15.46
CA ALA A 61 -10.07 6.00 -15.60
C ALA A 61 -10.78 6.80 -16.72
N ALA A 62 -10.59 8.12 -16.75
CA ALA A 62 -11.15 8.97 -17.79
C ALA A 62 -10.60 8.60 -19.18
N ARG A 63 -9.28 8.29 -19.28
CA ARG A 63 -8.67 7.82 -20.52
C ARG A 63 -9.25 6.48 -20.97
N LEU A 64 -9.47 5.54 -20.04
CA LEU A 64 -10.09 4.25 -20.34
C LEU A 64 -11.51 4.45 -20.91
N ASP A 65 -12.33 5.29 -20.28
CA ASP A 65 -13.69 5.61 -20.73
C ASP A 65 -13.68 6.23 -22.12
N ALA A 66 -12.84 7.23 -22.37
CA ALA A 66 -12.70 7.87 -23.67
C ALA A 66 -12.24 6.86 -24.75
N THR A 67 -11.34 5.94 -24.41
CA THR A 67 -10.86 4.91 -25.33
C THR A 67 -11.94 3.89 -25.66
N ARG A 68 -12.79 3.50 -24.70
CA ARG A 68 -13.94 2.62 -24.92
C ARG A 68 -14.98 3.28 -25.85
N THR A 69 -15.33 4.52 -25.60
CA THR A 69 -16.23 5.30 -26.44
C THR A 69 -15.65 5.46 -27.86
N GLY A 70 -14.36 5.79 -27.99
CA GLY A 70 -13.69 5.86 -29.29
C GLY A 70 -13.70 4.53 -30.06
N ARG A 71 -13.65 3.40 -29.36
CA ARG A 71 -13.80 2.08 -29.98
C ARG A 71 -15.23 1.84 -30.50
N GLU A 72 -16.25 2.22 -29.72
CA GLU A 72 -17.65 2.11 -30.14
C GLU A 72 -17.93 2.93 -31.42
N LEU A 73 -17.26 4.07 -31.57
CA LEU A 73 -17.32 4.95 -32.73
C LEU A 73 -16.41 4.47 -33.89
N GLY A 74 -15.58 3.45 -33.68
CA GLY A 74 -14.67 2.91 -34.69
C GLY A 74 -13.31 3.63 -34.80
N ASP A 75 -13.04 4.64 -33.96
CA ASP A 75 -11.80 5.44 -33.98
C ASP A 75 -10.63 4.78 -33.20
N ARG A 76 -10.91 3.77 -32.40
CA ARG A 76 -9.92 3.09 -31.56
C ARG A 76 -9.96 1.58 -31.75
N THR A 77 -8.81 0.95 -31.57
CA THR A 77 -8.66 -0.49 -31.70
C THR A 77 -8.92 -1.22 -30.37
N LEU A 78 -9.17 -2.52 -30.42
CA LEU A 78 -9.23 -3.35 -29.22
C LEU A 78 -7.92 -3.30 -28.42
N MET A 79 -6.78 -3.22 -29.09
CA MET A 79 -5.46 -3.10 -28.44
C MET A 79 -5.34 -1.80 -27.64
N ASP A 80 -5.93 -0.69 -28.13
CA ASP A 80 -5.93 0.57 -27.40
C ASP A 80 -6.74 0.45 -26.10
N VAL A 81 -7.88 -0.24 -26.13
CA VAL A 81 -8.69 -0.50 -24.93
C VAL A 81 -7.94 -1.38 -23.92
N LEU A 82 -7.33 -2.48 -24.37
CA LEU A 82 -6.54 -3.37 -23.51
C LEU A 82 -5.34 -2.65 -22.88
N ASN A 83 -4.68 -1.77 -23.63
CA ASN A 83 -3.60 -0.95 -23.10
C ASN A 83 -4.11 0.03 -22.04
N ALA A 84 -5.24 0.70 -22.28
CA ALA A 84 -5.85 1.61 -21.31
C ALA A 84 -6.32 0.88 -20.05
N GLU A 85 -6.86 -0.33 -20.15
CA GLU A 85 -7.22 -1.19 -19.02
C GLU A 85 -5.99 -1.60 -18.19
N ASN A 86 -4.90 -1.96 -18.85
CA ASN A 86 -3.64 -2.28 -18.19
C ASN A 86 -3.06 -1.06 -17.46
N ASP A 87 -3.08 0.11 -18.10
CA ASP A 87 -2.61 1.37 -17.47
C ASP A 87 -3.46 1.71 -16.24
N HIS A 88 -4.78 1.54 -16.30
CA HIS A 88 -5.68 1.75 -15.17
C HIS A 88 -5.43 0.75 -14.03
N ALA A 89 -5.22 -0.52 -14.35
CA ALA A 89 -4.89 -1.56 -13.37
C ALA A 89 -3.55 -1.26 -12.67
N ARG A 90 -2.53 -0.83 -13.43
CA ARG A 90 -1.24 -0.39 -12.87
C ARG A 90 -1.37 0.82 -11.96
N ALA A 91 -2.17 1.81 -12.33
CA ALA A 91 -2.42 2.98 -11.51
C ALA A 91 -3.11 2.60 -10.19
N THR A 92 -4.05 1.65 -10.23
CA THR A 92 -4.74 1.12 -9.05
C THR A 92 -3.75 0.42 -8.11
N LEU A 93 -2.88 -0.43 -8.64
CA LEU A 93 -1.84 -1.12 -7.87
C LEU A 93 -0.87 -0.12 -7.23
N ALA A 94 -0.36 0.84 -8.02
CA ALA A 94 0.57 1.85 -7.53
C ALA A 94 -0.02 2.70 -6.39
N LEU A 95 -1.32 3.03 -6.45
CA LEU A 95 -2.02 3.72 -5.38
C LEU A 95 -2.13 2.85 -4.11
N ALA A 96 -2.44 1.56 -4.25
CA ALA A 96 -2.52 0.63 -3.12
C ALA A 96 -1.16 0.48 -2.43
N GLU A 97 -0.08 0.33 -3.19
CA GLU A 97 1.29 0.27 -2.68
C GLU A 97 1.68 1.56 -1.96
N ALA A 98 1.37 2.73 -2.53
CA ALA A 98 1.67 4.01 -1.91
C ALA A 98 0.93 4.21 -0.59
N ARG A 99 -0.35 3.80 -0.49
CA ARG A 99 -1.14 3.85 0.75
C ARG A 99 -0.54 2.93 1.82
N THR A 100 -0.15 1.72 1.43
CA THR A 100 0.50 0.77 2.35
C THR A 100 1.83 1.34 2.85
N GLY A 101 2.65 1.90 1.96
CA GLY A 101 3.91 2.53 2.33
C GLY A 101 3.74 3.74 3.26
N GLN A 102 2.75 4.60 3.01
CA GLN A 102 2.41 5.72 3.90
C GLN A 102 2.00 5.23 5.29
N MET A 103 1.20 4.17 5.36
CA MET A 103 0.76 3.57 6.61
C MET A 103 1.92 2.97 7.40
N GLN A 104 2.88 2.32 6.74
CA GLN A 104 4.10 1.83 7.37
C GLN A 104 4.92 2.96 8.01
N GLN A 105 5.07 4.11 7.32
CA GLN A 105 5.77 5.26 7.88
C GLN A 105 5.03 5.84 9.09
N ARG A 106 3.71 5.88 9.05
CA ARG A 106 2.89 6.32 10.18
C ARG A 106 3.02 5.39 11.39
N LEU A 107 3.02 4.08 11.17
CA LEU A 107 3.26 3.07 12.21
C LEU A 107 4.66 3.24 12.82
N ARG A 108 5.67 3.42 11.97
CA ARG A 108 7.05 3.63 12.42
C ARG A 108 7.17 4.89 13.27
N LEU A 109 6.52 5.97 12.88
CA LEU A 109 6.50 7.21 13.66
C LEU A 109 5.81 7.02 15.02
N ALA A 110 4.67 6.33 15.04
CA ALA A 110 3.95 6.01 16.28
C ALA A 110 4.76 5.10 17.20
N ALA A 111 5.50 4.11 16.65
CA ALA A 111 6.41 3.26 17.41
C ALA A 111 7.54 4.05 18.06
N LEU A 112 8.16 4.99 17.33
CA LEU A 112 9.23 5.84 17.84
C LEU A 112 8.73 6.82 18.91
N ALA A 113 7.44 7.17 18.89
CA ALA A 113 6.80 8.04 19.88
C ALA A 113 6.19 7.28 21.06
N ASP A 114 6.36 5.96 21.13
CA ASP A 114 5.72 5.06 22.11
C ASP A 114 4.18 5.26 22.21
N ARG A 115 3.54 5.46 21.03
CA ARG A 115 2.09 5.70 20.88
C ARG A 115 1.43 4.63 20.04
N LEU A 116 1.87 3.37 20.16
CA LEU A 116 1.19 2.22 19.55
C LEU A 116 0.02 1.77 20.43
N ASP A 117 -0.99 2.63 20.52
CA ASP A 117 -2.20 2.35 21.30
C ASP A 117 -3.17 1.45 20.52
N GLU A 118 -3.96 0.63 21.25
CA GLU A 118 -5.04 -0.22 20.69
C GLU A 118 -5.96 0.55 19.74
N PRO A 119 -6.43 1.80 20.04
CA PRO A 119 -7.28 2.57 19.14
C PRO A 119 -6.60 2.98 17.84
N LEU A 120 -5.27 3.16 17.85
CA LEU A 120 -4.51 3.43 16.62
C LEU A 120 -4.45 2.18 15.75
N MET A 121 -4.18 1.02 16.36
CA MET A 121 -4.13 -0.27 15.66
C MET A 121 -5.49 -0.63 15.07
N ALA A 122 -6.58 -0.39 15.79
CA ALA A 122 -7.94 -0.59 15.28
C ALA A 122 -8.26 0.31 14.08
N LYS A 123 -7.88 1.59 14.11
CA LYS A 123 -8.04 2.50 12.96
C LYS A 123 -7.22 2.07 11.74
N LEU A 124 -6.01 1.58 11.94
CA LEU A 124 -5.14 1.13 10.87
C LEU A 124 -5.64 -0.19 10.27
N SER A 125 -6.10 -1.13 11.09
CA SER A 125 -6.69 -2.38 10.60
C SER A 125 -7.98 -2.13 9.81
N ALA A 126 -8.82 -1.20 10.25
CA ALA A 126 -10.02 -0.79 9.51
C ALA A 126 -9.69 -0.14 8.17
N ALA A 127 -8.60 0.64 8.09
CA ALA A 127 -8.13 1.26 6.84
C ALA A 127 -7.49 0.25 5.87
N LEU A 128 -6.98 -0.89 6.39
CA LEU A 128 -6.44 -2.01 5.60
C LEU A 128 -7.49 -3.05 5.23
N ALA A 129 -8.71 -2.96 5.79
CA ALA A 129 -9.77 -3.87 5.39
C ALA A 129 -9.94 -3.82 3.86
N PRO A 130 -9.93 -4.98 3.17
CA PRO A 130 -10.07 -4.99 1.73
C PRO A 130 -11.38 -4.30 1.38
N VAL A 131 -11.30 -3.29 0.51
CA VAL A 131 -12.51 -2.78 -0.16
C VAL A 131 -13.18 -4.00 -0.76
N PRO A 132 -14.45 -4.30 -0.44
CA PRO A 132 -15.12 -5.45 -1.02
C PRO A 132 -14.93 -5.38 -2.52
N ALA A 133 -14.27 -6.38 -3.08
CA ALA A 133 -14.06 -6.47 -4.51
C ALA A 133 -15.44 -6.29 -5.16
N ALA A 134 -15.60 -5.25 -5.99
CA ALA A 134 -16.81 -5.10 -6.79
C ALA A 134 -17.04 -6.48 -7.44
N ALA A 135 -18.21 -7.05 -7.19
CA ALA A 135 -18.55 -8.36 -7.73
C ALA A 135 -18.20 -8.36 -9.23
N PRO A 136 -17.51 -9.38 -9.74
CA PRO A 136 -17.21 -9.43 -11.17
C PRO A 136 -18.52 -9.23 -11.93
N PRO A 137 -18.52 -8.45 -13.03
CA PRO A 137 -19.72 -8.27 -13.82
C PRO A 137 -20.27 -9.67 -14.16
N ALA A 138 -21.55 -9.88 -13.91
CA ALA A 138 -22.19 -11.15 -14.24
C ALA A 138 -21.84 -11.50 -15.69
N PRO A 139 -21.43 -12.74 -16.00
CA PRO A 139 -21.16 -13.14 -17.36
C PRO A 139 -22.42 -12.80 -18.20
N PRO A 140 -22.24 -12.28 -19.42
CA PRO A 140 -23.38 -12.01 -20.28
C PRO A 140 -24.21 -13.29 -20.35
N ALA A 141 -25.52 -13.17 -20.11
CA ALA A 141 -26.42 -14.30 -20.22
C ALA A 141 -26.19 -14.95 -21.58
N ALA A 142 -25.63 -16.16 -21.56
CA ALA A 142 -25.46 -16.93 -22.79
C ALA A 142 -26.88 -17.10 -23.38
N ASP A 143 -27.12 -16.50 -24.53
CA ASP A 143 -28.28 -16.78 -25.36
C ASP A 143 -28.21 -18.27 -25.70
N VAL A 144 -28.81 -19.08 -24.86
CA VAL A 144 -29.06 -20.49 -25.15
C VAL A 144 -30.15 -20.49 -26.23
N PRO A 145 -29.81 -20.83 -27.50
CA PRO A 145 -30.86 -20.93 -28.53
C PRO A 145 -31.88 -21.96 -28.06
N ALA A 146 -33.13 -21.52 -27.97
CA ALA A 146 -34.26 -22.36 -27.58
C ALA A 146 -34.22 -23.64 -28.40
N ALA A 147 -34.10 -24.77 -27.73
CA ALA A 147 -34.15 -26.10 -28.35
C ALA A 147 -35.45 -26.22 -29.16
N THR A 148 -35.31 -26.37 -30.47
CA THR A 148 -36.41 -26.66 -31.40
C THR A 148 -37.12 -27.94 -30.95
N PRO A 149 -38.41 -27.92 -30.70
CA PRO A 149 -39.12 -29.14 -30.30
C PRO A 149 -39.06 -30.19 -31.43
N ALA A 150 -38.60 -31.36 -31.05
CA ALA A 150 -38.50 -32.53 -31.95
C ALA A 150 -39.84 -32.82 -32.59
N ARG A 151 -39.86 -32.81 -33.90
CA ARG A 151 -41.01 -33.17 -34.78
C ARG A 151 -41.41 -34.60 -34.49
N ALA A 152 -42.64 -34.79 -33.98
CA ALA A 152 -43.24 -36.10 -33.73
C ALA A 152 -43.33 -36.94 -35.03
N PRO A 153 -43.14 -38.25 -34.96
CA PRO A 153 -43.22 -39.11 -36.15
C PRO A 153 -44.68 -39.21 -36.65
N ARG A 154 -44.81 -38.99 -37.97
CA ARG A 154 -46.08 -39.15 -38.71
C ARG A 154 -46.44 -40.60 -38.72
N LYS A 155 -47.57 -40.99 -38.10
CA LYS A 155 -48.17 -42.31 -38.25
C LYS A 155 -48.79 -42.43 -39.66
N ASP A 156 -48.21 -43.26 -40.49
CA ASP A 156 -48.82 -43.71 -41.74
C ASP A 156 -50.08 -44.56 -41.40
N ARG A 157 -51.22 -44.13 -41.90
CA ARG A 157 -52.44 -44.94 -41.98
C ARG A 157 -52.58 -45.45 -43.43
N LYS A 158 -52.79 -46.74 -43.49
CA LYS A 158 -53.23 -47.44 -44.66
C LYS A 158 -54.53 -46.85 -45.22
#